data_79ecae6bb42872d9c5001949a4f51525
#
_entry.id   79ecae6bb42872d9c5001949a4f51525
#
_cell.length_a   1.000
_cell.length_b   1.000
_cell.length_c   1.000
_cell.angle_alpha   90.00
_cell.angle_beta   90.00
_cell.angle_gamma   90.00
#
_symmetry.space_group_name_H-M   'P 1'
#
loop_
_entity.id
_entity.type
_entity.pdbx_description
1 polymer ?
#
loop_
_entity_poly.entity_id
_entity_poly.type
_entity_poly.pdbx_seq_one_letter_code
_entity_poly.pdbx_strand_id
1 'polypeptide(L)'
;MSIKVIKKTAGVYKQAGLELVTSFNPDVDEFLWIDISGEVSKELQQQLVHLGCHELAVASYFQQKQTARAEAFPDSTLILFKEAISLADDYELRAQNIGIICKRQIIVSLHPQPSQAIEILQASLSQENSKTTEHLAVALMQNVVKNYLHRLLDFDQEIERVEDELFAGDKVNSLKKLLNYRYHFRKLNRVLEFNQNVVDRLSSDELAYFSTKSTKDQHEWLKLYERSKRIYGLSKMYYELCGDLLDGHISISTHDLNNTMKVLTMITAIFVPLGFIAGIYGMNFENMPELAFTYGYYFTLSGMAVIAASFFAIFKVKKWI
;
A
#
# COMPACT_ATOMS: atom_id res chain seq x y z
N MET A 1 -24.56 8.95 15.53
CA MET A 1 -25.26 7.92 14.74
C MET A 1 -26.24 8.61 13.80
N SER A 2 -26.19 8.30 12.52
CA SER A 2 -27.11 8.81 11.49
C SER A 2 -27.72 7.60 10.79
N ILE A 3 -29.03 7.62 10.59
CA ILE A 3 -29.75 6.59 9.86
C ILE A 3 -30.46 7.26 8.70
N LYS A 4 -30.20 6.82 7.50
CA LYS A 4 -30.90 7.25 6.29
C LYS A 4 -31.58 6.04 5.68
N VAL A 5 -32.82 6.17 5.32
CA VAL A 5 -33.59 5.10 4.66
C VAL A 5 -34.05 5.61 3.30
N ILE A 6 -33.77 4.83 2.28
CA ILE A 6 -34.18 5.10 0.90
C ILE A 6 -35.05 3.94 0.46
N LYS A 7 -36.28 4.26 0.03
CA LYS A 7 -37.24 3.31 -0.48
C LYS A 7 -37.55 3.63 -1.94
N LYS A 8 -37.61 2.61 -2.77
CA LYS A 8 -38.02 2.73 -4.17
C LYS A 8 -39.36 2.05 -4.38
N THR A 9 -40.34 2.81 -4.89
CA THR A 9 -41.69 2.33 -5.21
C THR A 9 -42.08 2.85 -6.59
N ALA A 10 -42.44 1.98 -7.52
CA ALA A 10 -42.84 2.33 -8.88
C ALA A 10 -41.85 3.31 -9.60
N GLY A 11 -40.55 3.08 -9.45
CA GLY A 11 -39.48 3.92 -10.03
C GLY A 11 -39.18 5.22 -9.26
N VAL A 12 -39.96 5.56 -8.22
CA VAL A 12 -39.76 6.79 -7.44
C VAL A 12 -38.96 6.50 -6.18
N TYR A 13 -37.93 7.31 -5.94
CA TYR A 13 -37.12 7.24 -4.72
C TYR A 13 -37.68 8.17 -3.66
N LYS A 14 -37.87 7.63 -2.45
CA LYS A 14 -38.23 8.39 -1.25
C LYS A 14 -37.13 8.20 -0.20
N GLN A 15 -36.66 9.29 0.37
CA GLN A 15 -35.69 9.29 1.44
C GLN A 15 -36.33 9.89 2.70
N ALA A 16 -36.27 9.15 3.82
CA ALA A 16 -36.72 9.62 5.14
C ALA A 16 -35.99 8.84 6.25
N GLY A 17 -36.46 8.89 7.46
CA GLY A 17 -35.97 8.12 8.60
C GLY A 17 -36.57 6.70 8.68
N LEU A 18 -36.48 6.09 9.85
CA LEU A 18 -36.95 4.73 10.14
C LEU A 18 -38.45 4.48 9.82
N GLU A 19 -39.25 5.54 9.66
CA GLU A 19 -40.66 5.45 9.29
C GLU A 19 -40.89 4.70 7.96
N LEU A 20 -39.96 4.80 7.02
CA LEU A 20 -40.04 4.07 5.74
C LEU A 20 -39.90 2.56 5.93
N VAL A 21 -39.20 2.14 6.97
CA VAL A 21 -38.96 0.72 7.26
C VAL A 21 -40.29 0.03 7.64
N THR A 22 -41.10 0.69 8.48
CA THR A 22 -42.40 0.15 8.92
C THR A 22 -43.45 0.15 7.81
N SER A 23 -43.27 0.99 6.80
CA SER A 23 -44.14 1.10 5.61
C SER A 23 -43.66 0.27 4.39
N PHE A 24 -42.60 -0.51 4.54
CA PHE A 24 -42.06 -1.34 3.44
C PHE A 24 -42.97 -2.55 3.21
N ASN A 25 -43.40 -2.70 1.97
CA ASN A 25 -44.19 -3.84 1.51
C ASN A 25 -43.46 -4.53 0.33
N PRO A 26 -42.94 -5.77 0.52
CA PRO A 26 -42.23 -6.50 -0.53
C PRO A 26 -43.03 -6.74 -1.82
N ASP A 27 -44.38 -6.70 -1.76
CA ASP A 27 -45.21 -6.94 -2.94
C ASP A 27 -45.37 -5.68 -3.82
N VAL A 28 -45.05 -4.50 -3.30
CA VAL A 28 -45.29 -3.21 -3.94
C VAL A 28 -43.99 -2.44 -4.15
N ASP A 29 -43.09 -2.51 -3.17
CA ASP A 29 -41.84 -1.78 -3.14
C ASP A 29 -40.73 -2.56 -3.89
N GLU A 30 -39.93 -1.88 -4.70
CA GLU A 30 -38.86 -2.51 -5.48
C GLU A 30 -37.66 -2.88 -4.59
N PHE A 31 -37.24 -1.95 -3.72
CA PHE A 31 -36.23 -2.22 -2.70
C PHE A 31 -36.26 -1.20 -1.55
N LEU A 32 -35.61 -1.59 -0.45
CA LEU A 32 -35.32 -0.76 0.72
C LEU A 32 -33.82 -0.73 0.99
N TRP A 33 -33.23 0.47 1.03
CA TRP A 33 -31.85 0.66 1.46
C TRP A 33 -31.82 1.39 2.80
N ILE A 34 -31.18 0.77 3.79
CA ILE A 34 -30.98 1.32 5.13
C ILE A 34 -29.49 1.60 5.28
N ASP A 35 -29.12 2.87 5.41
CA ASP A 35 -27.76 3.31 5.60
C ASP A 35 -27.54 3.80 7.03
N ILE A 36 -26.57 3.21 7.72
CA ILE A 36 -26.31 3.42 9.15
C ILE A 36 -24.86 3.84 9.34
N SER A 37 -24.67 5.09 9.77
CA SER A 37 -23.37 5.66 10.08
C SER A 37 -23.17 5.85 11.57
N GLY A 38 -22.04 5.43 12.11
CA GLY A 38 -21.63 5.57 13.50
C GLY A 38 -21.73 4.27 14.30
N GLU A 39 -21.54 4.37 15.62
CA GLU A 39 -21.66 3.21 16.51
C GLU A 39 -23.12 2.75 16.62
N VAL A 40 -23.33 1.48 16.42
CA VAL A 40 -24.67 0.88 16.44
C VAL A 40 -25.02 0.43 17.86
N SER A 41 -26.16 0.92 18.38
CA SER A 41 -26.67 0.51 19.67
C SER A 41 -27.21 -0.93 19.63
N LYS A 42 -27.32 -1.57 20.83
CA LYS A 42 -27.95 -2.89 20.94
C LYS A 42 -29.40 -2.89 20.47
N GLU A 43 -30.10 -1.78 20.66
CA GLU A 43 -31.49 -1.61 20.20
C GLU A 43 -31.58 -1.66 18.67
N LEU A 44 -30.63 -1.01 17.96
CA LEU A 44 -30.59 -1.06 16.50
C LEU A 44 -30.21 -2.44 16.00
N GLN A 45 -29.33 -3.17 16.71
CA GLN A 45 -29.03 -4.57 16.36
C GLN A 45 -30.31 -5.43 16.41
N GLN A 46 -31.14 -5.28 17.45
CA GLN A 46 -32.43 -5.97 17.57
C GLN A 46 -33.38 -5.57 16.42
N GLN A 47 -33.44 -4.28 16.09
CA GLN A 47 -34.27 -3.80 14.98
C GLN A 47 -33.84 -4.39 13.65
N LEU A 48 -32.55 -4.50 13.37
CA LEU A 48 -32.03 -5.13 12.15
C LEU A 48 -32.41 -6.62 12.07
N VAL A 49 -32.36 -7.33 13.19
CA VAL A 49 -32.84 -8.72 13.30
C VAL A 49 -34.34 -8.81 13.04
N HIS A 50 -35.14 -7.92 13.60
CA HIS A 50 -36.59 -7.84 13.33
C HIS A 50 -36.92 -7.54 11.88
N LEU A 51 -36.03 -6.80 11.16
CA LEU A 51 -36.12 -6.56 9.72
C LEU A 51 -35.72 -7.78 8.91
N GLY A 52 -35.35 -8.88 9.57
CA GLY A 52 -34.97 -10.15 8.98
C GLY A 52 -33.51 -10.21 8.55
N CYS A 53 -32.63 -9.33 9.04
CA CYS A 53 -31.19 -9.56 8.94
C CYS A 53 -30.83 -10.73 9.87
N HIS A 54 -30.00 -11.63 9.38
CA HIS A 54 -29.57 -12.78 10.18
C HIS A 54 -28.76 -12.31 11.39
N GLU A 55 -29.11 -12.80 12.60
CA GLU A 55 -28.50 -12.36 13.86
C GLU A 55 -26.96 -12.47 13.84
N LEU A 56 -26.44 -13.60 13.30
CA LEU A 56 -25.00 -13.80 13.16
C LEU A 56 -24.37 -12.83 12.15
N ALA A 57 -25.06 -12.42 11.09
CA ALA A 57 -24.55 -11.43 10.15
C ALA A 57 -24.39 -10.07 10.83
N VAL A 58 -25.40 -9.65 11.61
CA VAL A 58 -25.35 -8.42 12.39
C VAL A 58 -24.25 -8.51 13.45
N ALA A 59 -24.22 -9.58 14.26
CA ALA A 59 -23.19 -9.79 15.28
C ALA A 59 -21.78 -9.86 14.69
N SER A 60 -21.65 -10.48 13.51
CA SER A 60 -20.37 -10.60 12.79
C SER A 60 -19.78 -9.24 12.39
N TYR A 61 -20.60 -8.26 12.03
CA TYR A 61 -20.14 -6.90 11.74
C TYR A 61 -19.51 -6.20 12.95
N PHE A 62 -20.01 -6.47 14.18
CA PHE A 62 -19.55 -5.79 15.40
C PHE A 62 -18.34 -6.41 16.09
N GLN A 63 -17.81 -7.52 15.58
CA GLN A 63 -16.55 -8.07 16.09
C GLN A 63 -15.37 -7.13 15.78
N GLN A 64 -14.47 -6.94 16.74
CA GLN A 64 -13.31 -6.07 16.55
C GLN A 64 -12.28 -6.66 15.57
N LYS A 65 -11.57 -5.78 14.84
CA LYS A 65 -10.44 -6.13 13.94
C LYS A 65 -10.78 -7.09 12.79
N GLN A 66 -11.88 -6.85 12.11
CA GLN A 66 -12.30 -7.70 11.00
C GLN A 66 -11.54 -7.42 9.70
N THR A 67 -11.25 -8.50 8.97
CA THR A 67 -10.77 -8.44 7.59
C THR A 67 -11.97 -8.39 6.64
N ALA A 68 -11.76 -7.87 5.41
CA ALA A 68 -12.77 -7.97 4.37
C ALA A 68 -13.07 -9.44 4.05
N ARG A 69 -14.35 -9.78 3.95
CA ARG A 69 -14.84 -11.13 3.65
C ARG A 69 -16.30 -11.10 3.17
N ALA A 70 -16.74 -12.16 2.52
CA ALA A 70 -18.14 -12.39 2.19
C ALA A 70 -18.61 -13.70 2.85
N GLU A 71 -19.78 -13.67 3.48
CA GLU A 71 -20.38 -14.80 4.19
C GLU A 71 -21.84 -14.97 3.76
N ALA A 72 -22.21 -16.21 3.39
CA ALA A 72 -23.59 -16.57 3.10
C ALA A 72 -24.31 -16.99 4.38
N PHE A 73 -25.52 -16.50 4.54
CA PHE A 73 -26.47 -16.92 5.56
C PHE A 73 -27.74 -17.44 4.88
N PRO A 74 -28.62 -18.17 5.58
CA PRO A 74 -29.80 -18.81 4.97
C PRO A 74 -30.72 -17.84 4.21
N ASP A 75 -30.77 -16.56 4.60
CA ASP A 75 -31.69 -15.55 4.08
C ASP A 75 -31.01 -14.23 3.66
N SER A 76 -29.68 -14.15 3.79
CA SER A 76 -28.91 -12.94 3.51
C SER A 76 -27.45 -13.24 3.18
N THR A 77 -26.77 -12.28 2.56
CA THR A 77 -25.32 -12.30 2.37
C THR A 77 -24.70 -11.10 3.06
N LEU A 78 -23.72 -11.33 3.93
CA LEU A 78 -22.91 -10.27 4.54
C LEU A 78 -21.64 -10.10 3.71
N ILE A 79 -21.37 -8.86 3.30
CA ILE A 79 -20.12 -8.45 2.65
C ILE A 79 -19.43 -7.43 3.55
N LEU A 80 -18.23 -7.74 4.01
CA LEU A 80 -17.36 -6.79 4.69
C LEU A 80 -16.30 -6.34 3.69
N PHE A 81 -16.26 -5.05 3.40
CA PHE A 81 -15.33 -4.45 2.44
C PHE A 81 -14.59 -3.29 3.10
N LYS A 82 -13.29 -3.13 2.82
CA LYS A 82 -12.51 -2.06 3.43
C LYS A 82 -12.47 -0.85 2.51
N GLU A 83 -12.89 0.31 3.06
CA GLU A 83 -12.80 1.61 2.41
C GLU A 83 -11.64 2.43 3.01
N ALA A 84 -10.89 3.13 2.17
CA ALA A 84 -9.95 4.15 2.60
C ALA A 84 -10.71 5.42 3.02
N ILE A 85 -10.61 5.82 4.28
CA ILE A 85 -11.17 7.08 4.80
C ILE A 85 -10.27 8.25 4.38
N SER A 86 -8.98 8.10 4.61
CA SER A 86 -7.96 9.03 4.13
C SER A 86 -6.70 8.27 3.74
N LEU A 87 -6.05 8.75 2.72
CA LEU A 87 -4.63 8.57 2.49
C LEU A 87 -4.04 9.96 2.77
N ALA A 88 -3.34 10.10 3.91
CA ALA A 88 -2.66 11.35 4.25
C ALA A 88 -1.52 11.61 3.26
N ASP A 89 -0.92 12.80 3.31
CA ASP A 89 0.15 13.22 2.39
C ASP A 89 1.38 12.29 2.43
N ASP A 90 1.54 11.49 3.49
CA ASP A 90 2.56 10.47 3.65
C ASP A 90 2.10 9.05 3.25
N TYR A 91 0.95 8.93 2.58
CA TYR A 91 0.28 7.67 2.19
C TYR A 91 -0.12 6.78 3.37
N GLU A 92 -0.26 7.34 4.58
CA GLU A 92 -0.80 6.60 5.72
C GLU A 92 -2.25 6.21 5.46
N LEU A 93 -2.47 4.90 5.30
CA LEU A 93 -3.79 4.34 5.09
C LEU A 93 -4.58 4.30 6.40
N ARG A 94 -5.64 5.10 6.47
CA ARG A 94 -6.74 4.91 7.44
C ARG A 94 -7.92 4.29 6.71
N ALA A 95 -8.27 3.09 7.11
CA ALA A 95 -9.35 2.34 6.48
C ALA A 95 -10.42 1.97 7.51
N GLN A 96 -11.68 1.99 7.07
CA GLN A 96 -12.84 1.49 7.80
C GLN A 96 -13.43 0.24 7.14
N ASN A 97 -14.21 -0.52 7.89
CA ASN A 97 -15.03 -1.57 7.33
C ASN A 97 -16.38 -0.98 6.93
N ILE A 98 -16.77 -1.21 5.69
CA ILE A 98 -18.16 -1.10 5.26
C ILE A 98 -18.77 -2.49 5.33
N GLY A 99 -19.82 -2.66 6.13
CA GLY A 99 -20.66 -3.84 6.14
C GLY A 99 -21.82 -3.65 5.18
N ILE A 100 -22.05 -4.61 4.29
CA ILE A 100 -23.18 -4.63 3.38
C ILE A 100 -23.95 -5.93 3.64
N ILE A 101 -25.19 -5.84 4.10
CA ILE A 101 -26.07 -7.00 4.24
C ILE A 101 -27.08 -6.94 3.10
N CYS A 102 -27.01 -7.93 2.21
CA CYS A 102 -27.93 -8.07 1.08
C CYS A 102 -28.96 -9.14 1.41
N LYS A 103 -30.24 -8.78 1.30
CA LYS A 103 -31.38 -9.66 1.35
C LYS A 103 -32.28 -9.29 0.16
N ARG A 104 -33.01 -10.21 -0.42
CA ARG A 104 -33.84 -10.10 -1.63
C ARG A 104 -34.18 -8.69 -2.13
N GLN A 105 -34.81 -7.86 -1.31
CA GLN A 105 -35.22 -6.47 -1.63
C GLN A 105 -34.73 -5.47 -0.57
N ILE A 106 -33.92 -5.92 0.38
CA ILE A 106 -33.40 -5.07 1.47
C ILE A 106 -31.88 -5.09 1.39
N ILE A 107 -31.28 -3.91 1.36
CA ILE A 107 -29.84 -3.73 1.52
C ILE A 107 -29.58 -2.85 2.73
N VAL A 108 -28.66 -3.26 3.59
CA VAL A 108 -28.24 -2.48 4.76
C VAL A 108 -26.74 -2.18 4.59
N SER A 109 -26.38 -0.91 4.66
CA SER A 109 -25.00 -0.48 4.73
C SER A 109 -24.66 0.01 6.15
N LEU A 110 -23.53 -0.47 6.67
CA LEU A 110 -23.05 -0.19 8.02
C LEU A 110 -21.63 0.36 7.94
N HIS A 111 -21.38 1.53 8.50
CA HIS A 111 -20.05 2.12 8.52
C HIS A 111 -19.81 3.01 9.75
N PRO A 112 -18.61 2.95 10.40
CA PRO A 112 -18.33 3.70 11.63
C PRO A 112 -18.23 5.22 11.38
N GLN A 113 -17.71 5.64 10.25
CA GLN A 113 -17.48 7.05 9.87
C GLN A 113 -18.16 7.34 8.52
N PRO A 114 -18.42 8.61 8.17
CA PRO A 114 -18.96 8.97 6.86
C PRO A 114 -18.18 8.31 5.71
N SER A 115 -18.91 7.77 4.74
CA SER A 115 -18.35 7.05 3.59
C SER A 115 -18.59 7.84 2.31
N GLN A 116 -17.51 8.26 1.66
CA GLN A 116 -17.58 8.95 0.37
C GLN A 116 -18.20 8.04 -0.71
N ALA A 117 -17.92 6.73 -0.66
CA ALA A 117 -18.46 5.77 -1.61
C ALA A 117 -19.99 5.67 -1.52
N ILE A 118 -20.54 5.72 -0.29
CA ILE A 118 -21.98 5.72 -0.04
C ILE A 118 -22.62 7.03 -0.48
N GLU A 119 -22.01 8.18 -0.15
CA GLU A 119 -22.51 9.50 -0.55
C GLU A 119 -22.61 9.63 -2.08
N ILE A 120 -21.57 9.21 -2.80
CA ILE A 120 -21.56 9.19 -4.28
C ILE A 120 -22.71 8.30 -4.80
N LEU A 121 -22.90 7.12 -4.21
CA LEU A 121 -23.96 6.20 -4.63
C LEU A 121 -25.34 6.79 -4.36
N GLN A 122 -25.57 7.40 -3.19
CA GLN A 122 -26.84 8.07 -2.84
C GLN A 122 -27.16 9.20 -3.83
N ALA A 123 -26.17 10.01 -4.21
CA ALA A 123 -26.35 11.09 -5.18
C ALA A 123 -26.69 10.60 -6.58
N SER A 124 -26.19 9.42 -6.98
CA SER A 124 -26.44 8.84 -8.32
C SER A 124 -27.74 8.07 -8.45
N LEU A 125 -28.42 7.75 -7.33
CA LEU A 125 -29.66 6.94 -7.35
C LEU A 125 -30.77 7.56 -8.19
N SER A 126 -30.91 8.88 -8.17
CA SER A 126 -31.97 9.60 -8.89
C SER A 126 -31.83 9.55 -10.42
N GLN A 127 -30.65 9.19 -10.94
CA GLN A 127 -30.35 9.19 -12.37
C GLN A 127 -30.53 7.83 -13.06
N GLU A 128 -30.71 6.75 -12.32
CA GLU A 128 -30.76 5.38 -12.86
C GLU A 128 -32.07 4.64 -12.52
N ASN A 129 -32.76 4.18 -13.56
CA ASN A 129 -34.16 3.67 -13.45
C ASN A 129 -34.33 2.23 -12.98
N SER A 130 -33.31 1.41 -12.82
CA SER A 130 -33.51 0.04 -12.32
C SER A 130 -32.26 -0.47 -11.61
N LYS A 131 -32.34 -0.60 -10.28
CA LYS A 131 -31.27 -1.20 -9.49
C LYS A 131 -31.86 -2.28 -8.59
N THR A 132 -31.26 -3.45 -8.64
CA THR A 132 -31.48 -4.51 -7.66
C THR A 132 -30.59 -4.25 -6.44
N THR A 133 -30.82 -4.94 -5.33
CA THR A 133 -29.95 -4.87 -4.13
C THR A 133 -28.52 -5.30 -4.42
N GLU A 134 -28.34 -6.30 -5.29
CA GLU A 134 -27.04 -6.78 -5.75
C GLU A 134 -26.33 -5.70 -6.58
N HIS A 135 -27.05 -5.05 -7.47
CA HIS A 135 -26.49 -3.93 -8.26
C HIS A 135 -26.00 -2.80 -7.35
N LEU A 136 -26.77 -2.45 -6.31
CA LEU A 136 -26.37 -1.42 -5.34
C LEU A 136 -25.11 -1.83 -4.56
N ALA A 137 -25.01 -3.10 -4.14
CA ALA A 137 -23.82 -3.61 -3.47
C ALA A 137 -22.59 -3.56 -4.38
N VAL A 138 -22.71 -3.97 -5.64
CA VAL A 138 -21.63 -3.89 -6.64
C VAL A 138 -21.22 -2.44 -6.88
N ALA A 139 -22.19 -1.53 -7.07
CA ALA A 139 -21.93 -0.11 -7.30
C ALA A 139 -21.22 0.54 -6.09
N LEU A 140 -21.59 0.16 -4.86
CA LEU A 140 -20.92 0.62 -3.65
C LEU A 140 -19.46 0.14 -3.61
N MET A 141 -19.21 -1.14 -3.86
CA MET A 141 -17.85 -1.68 -3.92
C MET A 141 -17.03 -1.03 -5.06
N GLN A 142 -17.64 -0.74 -6.21
CA GLN A 142 -16.98 -0.02 -7.30
C GLN A 142 -16.55 1.39 -6.90
N ASN A 143 -17.38 2.13 -6.16
CA ASN A 143 -17.02 3.45 -5.66
C ASN A 143 -15.85 3.39 -4.67
N VAL A 144 -15.83 2.39 -3.78
CA VAL A 144 -14.69 2.14 -2.89
C VAL A 144 -13.41 1.89 -3.68
N VAL A 145 -13.46 1.00 -4.67
CA VAL A 145 -12.33 0.67 -5.54
C VAL A 145 -11.85 1.89 -6.35
N LYS A 146 -12.79 2.70 -6.86
CA LYS A 146 -12.47 3.92 -7.59
C LYS A 146 -11.72 4.94 -6.72
N ASN A 147 -12.09 5.08 -5.45
CA ASN A 147 -11.41 5.96 -4.51
C ASN A 147 -9.95 5.54 -4.28
N TYR A 148 -9.67 4.23 -4.19
CA TYR A 148 -8.29 3.74 -4.12
C TYR A 148 -7.50 4.04 -5.41
N LEU A 149 -8.11 3.84 -6.58
CA LEU A 149 -7.43 4.01 -7.86
C LEU A 149 -6.94 5.45 -8.06
N HIS A 150 -7.78 6.45 -7.79
CA HIS A 150 -7.37 7.86 -7.92
C HIS A 150 -6.13 8.17 -7.09
N ARG A 151 -6.13 7.75 -5.83
CA ARG A 151 -5.02 8.02 -4.91
C ARG A 151 -3.74 7.27 -5.26
N LEU A 152 -3.86 6.07 -5.84
CA LEU A 152 -2.69 5.31 -6.31
C LEU A 152 -2.08 5.94 -7.55
N LEU A 153 -2.89 6.51 -8.45
CA LEU A 153 -2.37 7.18 -9.65
C LEU A 153 -1.64 8.49 -9.32
N ASP A 154 -2.05 9.19 -8.25
CA ASP A 154 -1.34 10.39 -7.79
C ASP A 154 0.07 10.08 -7.26
N PHE A 155 0.32 8.82 -6.86
CA PHE A 155 1.62 8.40 -6.34
C PHE A 155 2.72 8.33 -7.40
N ASP A 156 2.39 8.17 -8.69
CA ASP A 156 3.40 8.13 -9.77
C ASP A 156 4.28 9.40 -9.74
N GLN A 157 3.68 10.56 -9.62
CA GLN A 157 4.41 11.83 -9.58
C GLN A 157 5.25 11.98 -8.30
N GLU A 158 4.77 11.42 -7.20
CA GLU A 158 5.48 11.49 -5.92
C GLU A 158 6.70 10.58 -5.89
N ILE A 159 6.60 9.36 -6.45
CA ILE A 159 7.75 8.45 -6.50
C ILE A 159 8.84 8.96 -7.44
N GLU A 160 8.47 9.52 -8.61
CA GLU A 160 9.40 10.17 -9.53
C GLU A 160 10.16 11.30 -8.84
N ARG A 161 9.46 12.15 -8.07
CA ARG A 161 10.09 13.24 -7.31
C ARG A 161 11.08 12.73 -6.26
N VAL A 162 10.71 11.67 -5.52
CA VAL A 162 11.60 11.09 -4.51
C VAL A 162 12.81 10.41 -5.15
N GLU A 163 12.65 9.82 -6.32
CA GLU A 163 13.74 9.26 -7.11
C GLU A 163 14.72 10.36 -7.53
N ASP A 164 14.23 11.48 -8.09
CA ASP A 164 15.04 12.63 -8.46
C ASP A 164 15.78 13.23 -7.26
N GLU A 165 15.09 13.41 -6.11
CA GLU A 165 15.71 13.89 -4.86
C GLU A 165 16.83 12.94 -4.38
N LEU A 166 16.66 11.63 -4.53
CA LEU A 166 17.63 10.62 -4.15
C LEU A 166 18.92 10.74 -4.95
N PHE A 167 18.80 11.05 -6.26
CA PHE A 167 19.96 11.26 -7.13
C PHE A 167 20.55 12.68 -7.02
N ALA A 168 19.75 13.70 -6.68
CA ALA A 168 20.20 15.09 -6.57
C ALA A 168 20.98 15.40 -5.28
N GLY A 169 20.95 14.53 -4.25
CA GLY A 169 21.83 14.66 -3.08
C GLY A 169 21.14 14.72 -1.69
N ASP A 170 19.82 14.88 -1.56
CA ASP A 170 19.11 14.78 -0.27
C ASP A 170 18.81 13.32 0.10
N LYS A 171 19.87 12.53 0.17
CA LYS A 171 19.80 11.07 0.32
C LYS A 171 19.06 10.62 1.58
N VAL A 172 19.26 11.32 2.72
CA VAL A 172 18.72 10.87 4.01
C VAL A 172 17.22 11.02 4.09
N ASN A 173 16.67 12.15 3.64
CA ASN A 173 15.24 12.42 3.69
C ASN A 173 14.49 11.55 2.67
N SER A 174 15.03 11.40 1.47
CA SER A 174 14.44 10.56 0.42
C SER A 174 14.40 9.08 0.81
N LEU A 175 15.45 8.56 1.46
CA LEU A 175 15.45 7.19 1.99
C LEU A 175 14.39 6.98 3.09
N LYS A 176 14.22 7.96 3.99
CA LYS A 176 13.17 7.89 5.01
C LYS A 176 11.77 7.90 4.38
N LYS A 177 11.54 8.74 3.36
CA LYS A 177 10.27 8.75 2.60
C LYS A 177 10.01 7.39 1.95
N LEU A 178 10.99 6.81 1.24
CA LEU A 178 10.87 5.50 0.60
C LEU A 178 10.56 4.38 1.59
N LEU A 179 11.23 4.35 2.75
CA LEU A 179 10.95 3.38 3.81
C LEU A 179 9.52 3.52 4.34
N ASN A 180 9.06 4.76 4.52
CA ASN A 180 7.70 5.05 4.96
C ASN A 180 6.67 4.60 3.91
N TYR A 181 6.87 4.94 2.63
CA TYR A 181 6.00 4.51 1.53
C TYR A 181 5.94 2.98 1.43
N ARG A 182 7.09 2.30 1.46
CA ARG A 182 7.14 0.83 1.46
C ARG A 182 6.35 0.22 2.63
N TYR A 183 6.45 0.80 3.82
CA TYR A 183 5.68 0.37 4.98
C TYR A 183 4.17 0.53 4.78
N HIS A 184 3.73 1.67 4.23
CA HIS A 184 2.32 1.95 3.98
C HIS A 184 1.77 1.09 2.83
N PHE A 185 2.52 0.92 1.74
CA PHE A 185 2.12 0.01 0.66
C PHE A 185 2.01 -1.44 1.10
N ARG A 186 2.85 -1.91 2.02
CA ARG A 186 2.69 -3.24 2.61
C ARG A 186 1.35 -3.39 3.34
N LYS A 187 0.91 -2.38 4.08
CA LYS A 187 -0.40 -2.39 4.74
C LYS A 187 -1.55 -2.31 3.73
N LEU A 188 -1.40 -1.45 2.72
CA LEU A 188 -2.37 -1.27 1.66
C LEU A 188 -2.55 -2.56 0.84
N ASN A 189 -1.46 -3.21 0.45
CA ASN A 189 -1.50 -4.49 -0.27
C ASN A 189 -2.35 -5.52 0.47
N ARG A 190 -2.14 -5.65 1.79
CA ARG A 190 -2.95 -6.56 2.60
C ARG A 190 -4.44 -6.23 2.59
N VAL A 191 -4.79 -4.95 2.63
CA VAL A 191 -6.20 -4.50 2.57
C VAL A 191 -6.80 -4.80 1.21
N LEU A 192 -6.08 -4.48 0.13
CA LEU A 192 -6.54 -4.69 -1.24
C LEU A 192 -6.63 -6.17 -1.60
N GLU A 193 -5.71 -7.00 -1.11
CA GLU A 193 -5.77 -8.46 -1.24
C GLU A 193 -7.04 -9.04 -0.61
N PHE A 194 -7.39 -8.62 0.62
CA PHE A 194 -8.64 -9.06 1.23
C PHE A 194 -9.88 -8.57 0.47
N ASN A 195 -9.87 -7.33 -0.02
CA ASN A 195 -10.95 -6.82 -0.86
C ASN A 195 -11.06 -7.62 -2.18
N GLN A 196 -9.93 -7.95 -2.81
CA GLN A 196 -9.88 -8.79 -4.01
C GLN A 196 -10.48 -10.17 -3.74
N ASN A 197 -10.11 -10.82 -2.63
CA ASN A 197 -10.64 -12.12 -2.23
C ASN A 197 -12.17 -12.08 -2.00
N VAL A 198 -12.71 -10.96 -1.52
CA VAL A 198 -14.17 -10.75 -1.43
C VAL A 198 -14.78 -10.77 -2.82
N VAL A 199 -14.21 -10.00 -3.75
CA VAL A 199 -14.68 -9.94 -5.13
C VAL A 199 -14.60 -11.31 -5.79
N ASP A 200 -13.50 -12.04 -5.62
CA ASP A 200 -13.33 -13.39 -6.17
C ASP A 200 -14.39 -14.37 -5.62
N ARG A 201 -14.63 -14.31 -4.31
CA ARG A 201 -15.63 -15.18 -3.66
C ARG A 201 -17.06 -14.88 -4.10
N LEU A 202 -17.40 -13.61 -4.32
CA LEU A 202 -18.72 -13.22 -4.84
C LEU A 202 -18.95 -13.70 -6.27
N SER A 203 -17.90 -13.99 -7.03
CA SER A 203 -17.99 -14.56 -8.40
C SER A 203 -18.26 -16.07 -8.42
N SER A 204 -17.91 -16.77 -7.32
CA SER A 204 -18.28 -18.17 -7.17
C SER A 204 -19.76 -18.24 -6.75
N ASP A 205 -20.59 -18.88 -7.53
CA ASP A 205 -22.08 -19.01 -7.36
C ASP A 205 -22.54 -19.61 -6.00
N GLU A 206 -21.68 -19.63 -5.00
CA GLU A 206 -21.92 -20.22 -3.68
C GLU A 206 -22.73 -19.32 -2.72
N LEU A 207 -22.99 -18.06 -3.10
CA LEU A 207 -23.64 -17.09 -2.21
C LEU A 207 -25.14 -16.95 -2.58
N ALA A 208 -26.02 -17.48 -1.75
CA ALA A 208 -27.44 -17.71 -2.01
C ALA A 208 -28.27 -16.46 -2.39
N TYR A 209 -27.86 -15.25 -1.98
CA TYR A 209 -28.57 -14.01 -2.25
C TYR A 209 -27.74 -12.99 -3.00
N PHE A 210 -26.72 -13.45 -3.74
CA PHE A 210 -25.90 -12.62 -4.58
C PHE A 210 -25.68 -13.35 -5.92
N SER A 211 -26.44 -12.98 -6.95
CA SER A 211 -26.33 -13.62 -8.26
C SER A 211 -25.78 -12.63 -9.29
N THR A 212 -24.66 -12.99 -9.91
CA THR A 212 -24.05 -12.24 -11.00
C THR A 212 -24.63 -12.60 -12.37
N LYS A 213 -25.67 -13.45 -12.42
CA LYS A 213 -26.19 -14.08 -13.65
C LYS A 213 -27.05 -13.18 -14.54
N SER A 214 -27.51 -12.02 -14.06
CA SER A 214 -28.20 -11.07 -14.92
C SER A 214 -27.22 -10.46 -15.93
N THR A 215 -27.55 -10.44 -17.22
CA THR A 215 -26.68 -9.92 -18.28
C THR A 215 -26.26 -8.46 -18.08
N LYS A 216 -27.08 -7.64 -17.41
CA LYS A 216 -26.74 -6.24 -17.06
C LYS A 216 -25.78 -6.18 -15.88
N ASP A 217 -25.98 -7.01 -14.87
CA ASP A 217 -25.16 -7.03 -13.66
C ASP A 217 -23.80 -7.67 -13.93
N GLN A 218 -23.71 -8.58 -14.92
CA GLN A 218 -22.45 -9.22 -15.30
C GLN A 218 -21.39 -8.22 -15.81
N HIS A 219 -21.78 -7.19 -16.55
CA HIS A 219 -20.85 -6.17 -17.02
C HIS A 219 -20.31 -5.29 -15.88
N GLU A 220 -21.17 -4.88 -14.96
CA GLU A 220 -20.76 -4.09 -13.80
C GLU A 220 -19.92 -4.93 -12.84
N TRP A 221 -20.21 -6.21 -12.72
CA TRP A 221 -19.39 -7.15 -11.98
C TRP A 221 -17.99 -7.29 -12.59
N LEU A 222 -17.88 -7.48 -13.88
CA LEU A 222 -16.59 -7.60 -14.58
C LEU A 222 -15.74 -6.34 -14.38
N LYS A 223 -16.36 -5.15 -14.45
CA LYS A 223 -15.67 -3.88 -14.14
C LYS A 223 -15.12 -3.84 -12.70
N LEU A 224 -15.91 -4.30 -11.73
CA LEU A 224 -15.46 -4.37 -10.33
C LEU A 224 -14.26 -5.31 -10.20
N TYR A 225 -14.35 -6.49 -10.79
CA TYR A 225 -13.31 -7.51 -10.78
C TYR A 225 -11.99 -6.98 -11.38
N GLU A 226 -12.05 -6.46 -12.60
CA GLU A 226 -10.87 -5.92 -13.30
C GLU A 226 -10.23 -4.74 -12.55
N ARG A 227 -11.06 -3.82 -12.04
CA ARG A 227 -10.57 -2.68 -11.25
C ARG A 227 -9.94 -3.12 -9.93
N SER A 228 -10.55 -4.05 -9.21
CA SER A 228 -9.99 -4.59 -7.98
C SER A 228 -8.63 -5.24 -8.21
N LYS A 229 -8.52 -6.05 -9.27
CA LYS A 229 -7.26 -6.66 -9.68
C LYS A 229 -6.21 -5.62 -10.06
N ARG A 230 -6.62 -4.58 -10.79
CA ARG A 230 -5.73 -3.49 -11.19
C ARG A 230 -5.17 -2.72 -10.00
N ILE A 231 -6.02 -2.31 -9.04
CA ILE A 231 -5.54 -1.53 -7.88
C ILE A 231 -4.61 -2.35 -6.99
N TYR A 232 -4.89 -3.65 -6.81
CA TYR A 232 -4.01 -4.55 -6.08
C TYR A 232 -2.65 -4.69 -6.79
N GLY A 233 -2.65 -4.88 -8.11
CA GLY A 233 -1.44 -4.94 -8.93
C GLY A 233 -0.61 -3.66 -8.86
N LEU A 234 -1.24 -2.48 -8.97
CA LEU A 234 -0.57 -1.18 -8.84
C LEU A 234 0.06 -1.01 -7.46
N SER A 235 -0.69 -1.30 -6.40
CA SER A 235 -0.17 -1.18 -5.04
C SER A 235 1.01 -2.11 -4.78
N LYS A 236 0.99 -3.32 -5.34
CA LYS A 236 2.10 -4.27 -5.29
C LYS A 236 3.32 -3.74 -6.06
N MET A 237 3.10 -3.22 -7.27
CA MET A 237 4.15 -2.60 -8.09
C MET A 237 4.85 -1.47 -7.34
N TYR A 238 4.12 -0.55 -6.70
CA TYR A 238 4.74 0.54 -5.92
C TYR A 238 5.49 0.04 -4.70
N TYR A 239 5.01 -1.00 -4.02
CA TYR A 239 5.74 -1.64 -2.92
C TYR A 239 7.09 -2.19 -3.39
N GLU A 240 7.12 -2.87 -4.54
CA GLU A 240 8.31 -3.44 -5.16
C GLU A 240 9.25 -2.31 -5.62
N LEU A 241 8.73 -1.29 -6.32
CA LEU A 241 9.50 -0.13 -6.78
C LEU A 241 10.22 0.61 -5.63
N CYS A 242 9.52 0.86 -4.51
CA CYS A 242 10.17 1.43 -3.33
C CYS A 242 11.30 0.54 -2.81
N GLY A 243 11.14 -0.78 -2.90
CA GLY A 243 12.19 -1.74 -2.55
C GLY A 243 13.40 -1.64 -3.47
N ASP A 244 13.17 -1.65 -4.76
CA ASP A 244 14.22 -1.60 -5.79
C ASP A 244 15.04 -0.31 -5.72
N LEU A 245 14.39 0.84 -5.46
CA LEU A 245 15.07 2.12 -5.26
C LEU A 245 15.96 2.11 -4.00
N LEU A 246 15.49 1.51 -2.89
CA LEU A 246 16.29 1.33 -1.67
C LEU A 246 17.49 0.43 -1.91
N ASP A 247 17.31 -0.71 -2.56
CA ASP A 247 18.37 -1.69 -2.83
C ASP A 247 19.39 -1.13 -3.84
N GLY A 248 18.92 -0.41 -4.86
CA GLY A 248 19.75 0.32 -5.82
C GLY A 248 20.63 1.35 -5.13
N HIS A 249 20.05 2.16 -4.20
CA HIS A 249 20.83 3.15 -3.44
C HIS A 249 21.88 2.50 -2.55
N ILE A 250 21.55 1.40 -1.86
CA ILE A 250 22.53 0.64 -1.04
C ILE A 250 23.67 0.14 -1.92
N SER A 251 23.37 -0.38 -3.10
CA SER A 251 24.36 -0.87 -4.06
C SER A 251 25.32 0.22 -4.50
N ILE A 252 24.81 1.39 -4.91
CA ILE A 252 25.61 2.57 -5.29
C ILE A 252 26.49 3.03 -4.13
N SER A 253 25.92 3.18 -2.94
CA SER A 253 26.65 3.62 -1.74
C SER A 253 27.78 2.64 -1.38
N THR A 254 27.53 1.34 -1.51
CA THR A 254 28.53 0.30 -1.26
C THR A 254 29.66 0.37 -2.29
N HIS A 255 29.32 0.62 -3.56
CA HIS A 255 30.31 0.81 -4.61
C HIS A 255 31.21 2.03 -4.34
N ASP A 256 30.63 3.17 -3.96
CA ASP A 256 31.37 4.40 -3.63
C ASP A 256 32.29 4.20 -2.42
N LEU A 257 31.81 3.48 -1.40
CA LEU A 257 32.58 3.14 -0.21
C LEU A 257 33.76 2.24 -0.57
N ASN A 258 33.55 1.23 -1.41
CA ASN A 258 34.61 0.35 -1.91
C ASN A 258 35.66 1.13 -2.72
N ASN A 259 35.25 2.11 -3.54
CA ASN A 259 36.18 2.96 -4.29
C ASN A 259 37.01 3.83 -3.34
N THR A 260 36.41 4.43 -2.33
CA THR A 260 37.10 5.20 -1.31
C THR A 260 38.11 4.33 -0.54
N MET A 261 37.71 3.11 -0.17
CA MET A 261 38.58 2.14 0.50
C MET A 261 39.76 1.71 -0.39
N LYS A 262 39.55 1.52 -1.71
CA LYS A 262 40.64 1.25 -2.65
C LYS A 262 41.67 2.37 -2.67
N VAL A 263 41.22 3.64 -2.77
CA VAL A 263 42.11 4.81 -2.77
C VAL A 263 42.91 4.87 -1.46
N LEU A 264 42.26 4.71 -0.32
CA LEU A 264 42.92 4.70 0.99
C LEU A 264 43.95 3.56 1.08
N THR A 265 43.57 2.36 0.62
CA THR A 265 44.48 1.20 0.60
C THR A 265 45.69 1.44 -0.26
N MET A 266 45.54 2.05 -1.47
CA MET A 266 46.65 2.39 -2.34
C MET A 266 47.63 3.37 -1.71
N ILE A 267 47.10 4.44 -1.12
CA ILE A 267 47.94 5.44 -0.40
C ILE A 267 48.68 4.76 0.76
N THR A 268 47.96 4.01 1.59
CA THR A 268 48.59 3.38 2.76
C THR A 268 49.63 2.34 2.39
N ALA A 269 49.36 1.49 1.36
CA ALA A 269 50.29 0.47 0.91
C ALA A 269 51.58 1.04 0.37
N ILE A 270 51.57 2.23 -0.24
CA ILE A 270 52.78 2.91 -0.72
C ILE A 270 53.50 3.62 0.44
N PHE A 271 52.78 4.42 1.25
CA PHE A 271 53.43 5.31 2.19
C PHE A 271 53.85 4.64 3.51
N VAL A 272 53.21 3.56 3.96
CA VAL A 272 53.61 2.89 5.21
C VAL A 272 55.02 2.29 5.13
N PRO A 273 55.40 1.48 4.09
CA PRO A 273 56.75 0.97 4.00
C PRO A 273 57.76 2.07 3.73
N LEU A 274 57.44 3.11 2.97
CA LEU A 274 58.33 4.24 2.75
C LEU A 274 58.57 5.02 4.03
N GLY A 275 57.48 5.28 4.82
CA GLY A 275 57.56 5.95 6.13
C GLY A 275 58.32 5.14 7.13
N PHE A 276 58.22 3.81 7.11
CA PHE A 276 59.02 2.92 7.98
C PHE A 276 60.49 3.03 7.65
N ILE A 277 60.91 2.98 6.38
CA ILE A 277 62.30 3.15 5.96
C ILE A 277 62.81 4.53 6.38
N ALA A 278 62.06 5.59 6.06
CA ALA A 278 62.44 6.95 6.42
C ALA A 278 62.55 7.13 7.97
N GLY A 279 61.66 6.46 8.73
CA GLY A 279 61.68 6.47 10.18
C GLY A 279 62.92 5.81 10.78
N ILE A 280 63.41 4.69 10.20
CA ILE A 280 64.66 4.03 10.62
C ILE A 280 65.83 4.98 10.44
N TYR A 281 65.94 5.61 9.25
CA TYR A 281 67.06 6.55 8.96
C TYR A 281 66.92 7.90 9.70
N GLY A 282 65.73 8.19 10.27
CA GLY A 282 65.52 9.34 11.12
C GLY A 282 65.85 9.10 12.60
N MET A 283 66.28 7.89 13.00
CA MET A 283 66.65 7.56 14.39
C MET A 283 68.06 8.03 14.70
N ASN A 284 68.28 8.51 15.92
CA ASN A 284 69.59 9.03 16.40
C ASN A 284 70.41 7.92 17.06
N PHE A 285 70.70 6.81 16.39
CA PHE A 285 71.60 5.79 16.91
C PHE A 285 73.06 6.15 16.60
N GLU A 286 73.97 5.98 17.56
CA GLU A 286 75.39 6.26 17.38
C GLU A 286 76.11 5.29 16.44
N ASN A 287 75.56 4.07 16.24
CA ASN A 287 76.16 3.00 15.46
C ASN A 287 75.19 2.56 14.33
N MET A 288 75.14 3.33 13.23
CA MET A 288 74.46 2.99 11.99
C MET A 288 75.49 2.86 10.85
N PRO A 289 75.99 1.63 10.57
CA PRO A 289 77.09 1.46 9.56
C PRO A 289 76.68 1.92 8.17
N GLU A 290 75.39 1.94 7.83
CA GLU A 290 74.85 2.39 6.53
C GLU A 290 75.05 3.90 6.31
N LEU A 291 75.14 4.72 7.38
CA LEU A 291 75.34 6.17 7.29
C LEU A 291 76.80 6.51 6.91
N ALA A 292 77.77 5.62 7.15
CA ALA A 292 79.13 5.79 6.75
C ALA A 292 79.37 5.53 5.25
N PHE A 293 78.40 4.97 4.53
CA PHE A 293 78.49 4.68 3.08
C PHE A 293 78.19 5.92 2.25
N THR A 294 79.18 6.40 1.46
CA THR A 294 79.11 7.66 0.71
C THR A 294 77.92 7.75 -0.23
N TYR A 295 77.40 6.63 -0.73
CA TYR A 295 76.23 6.56 -1.63
C TYR A 295 74.97 6.05 -0.91
N GLY A 296 74.97 5.85 0.38
CA GLY A 296 73.85 5.28 1.16
C GLY A 296 72.53 6.01 0.96
N TYR A 297 72.56 7.34 0.92
CA TYR A 297 71.39 8.17 0.64
C TYR A 297 70.72 7.83 -0.73
N TYR A 298 71.54 7.80 -1.78
CA TYR A 298 71.00 7.51 -3.14
C TYR A 298 70.49 6.08 -3.28
N PHE A 299 71.12 5.11 -2.60
CA PHE A 299 70.68 3.71 -2.57
C PHE A 299 69.34 3.56 -1.86
N THR A 300 69.18 4.21 -0.71
CA THR A 300 67.91 4.19 0.03
C THR A 300 66.79 4.86 -0.75
N LEU A 301 67.05 6.03 -1.33
CA LEU A 301 66.03 6.74 -2.14
C LEU A 301 65.64 5.94 -3.41
N SER A 302 66.59 5.30 -4.04
CA SER A 302 66.34 4.42 -5.20
C SER A 302 65.51 3.18 -4.81
N GLY A 303 65.83 2.57 -3.65
CA GLY A 303 65.04 1.45 -3.12
C GLY A 303 63.59 1.84 -2.80
N MET A 304 63.39 3.00 -2.18
CA MET A 304 62.09 3.55 -1.95
C MET A 304 61.30 3.82 -3.24
N ALA A 305 61.96 4.36 -4.26
CA ALA A 305 61.35 4.58 -5.59
C ALA A 305 60.95 3.27 -6.28
N VAL A 306 61.78 2.21 -6.17
CA VAL A 306 61.43 0.87 -6.69
C VAL A 306 60.24 0.28 -5.98
N ILE A 307 60.13 0.42 -4.64
CA ILE A 307 59.02 -0.05 -3.86
C ILE A 307 57.71 0.68 -4.34
N ALA A 308 57.76 2.01 -4.43
CA ALA A 308 56.62 2.80 -4.89
C ALA A 308 56.17 2.42 -6.27
N ALA A 309 57.15 2.29 -7.24
CA ALA A 309 56.87 1.90 -8.60
C ALA A 309 56.27 0.46 -8.69
N SER A 310 56.76 -0.45 -7.86
CA SER A 310 56.24 -1.83 -7.80
C SER A 310 54.77 -1.87 -7.34
N PHE A 311 54.40 -1.14 -6.28
CA PHE A 311 53.01 -1.05 -5.83
C PHE A 311 52.14 -0.38 -6.90
N PHE A 312 52.60 0.69 -7.52
CA PHE A 312 51.86 1.35 -8.60
C PHE A 312 51.60 0.40 -9.79
N ALA A 313 52.62 -0.38 -10.21
CA ALA A 313 52.46 -1.39 -11.25
C ALA A 313 51.44 -2.47 -10.85
N ILE A 314 51.48 -2.95 -9.59
CA ILE A 314 50.51 -3.95 -9.07
C ILE A 314 49.09 -3.39 -9.12
N PHE A 315 48.87 -2.15 -8.71
CA PHE A 315 47.53 -1.53 -8.71
C PHE A 315 47.01 -1.33 -10.12
N LYS A 316 47.89 -0.96 -11.08
CA LYS A 316 47.53 -0.85 -12.49
C LYS A 316 47.15 -2.20 -13.11
N VAL A 317 47.90 -3.28 -12.81
CA VAL A 317 47.56 -4.64 -13.28
C VAL A 317 46.24 -5.12 -12.67
N LYS A 318 45.95 -4.79 -11.41
CA LYS A 318 44.68 -5.10 -10.76
C LYS A 318 43.52 -4.19 -11.18
N LYS A 319 43.72 -3.23 -12.08
CA LYS A 319 42.72 -2.25 -12.52
C LYS A 319 42.11 -1.45 -11.35
N TRP A 320 42.93 -1.10 -10.38
CA TRP A 320 42.51 -0.21 -9.28
C TRP A 320 42.73 1.26 -9.68
N ILE A 321 43.62 1.48 -10.61
CA ILE A 321 43.92 2.76 -11.28
C ILE A 321 43.65 2.59 -12.78
#